data_30a7f89ef349e230e0e3de2dd9715f5c
#
_entry.id   30a7f89ef349e230e0e3de2dd9715f5c
#
_cell.length_a   1.000
_cell.length_b   1.000
_cell.length_c   1.000
_cell.angle_alpha   90.00
_cell.angle_beta   90.00
_cell.angle_gamma   90.00
#
_symmetry.space_group_name_H-M   'P 1'
#
loop_
_entity.id
_entity.type
_entity.pdbx_description
1 polymer ?
#
loop_
_entity_poly.entity_id
_entity_poly.type
_entity_poly.pdbx_seq_one_letter_code
_entity_poly.pdbx_strand_id
1 'polypeptide(L)'
;GGWFKDEILNYIHKLGYKVQYGVLNAKKFGVPQARERAIFICSKHKDITLPKGNECIVTVRDAISDLAYLQSAEGEFEQEYITAPKTEYQKFMRKGSKHLYNHKASAHSEKALEKLAMIPAEKGKECLPEELWGKQKFNTTWGRLVWDEVSPTIDTRFDTPSNGTNSHPELNRAITPREAARIQSFDDNF
;
A
#
# COMPACT_ATOMS: atom_id res chain seq x y z
N GLY A 1 -17.23 10.09 -16.58
CA GLY A 1 -16.01 9.70 -17.09
C GLY A 1 -15.80 9.31 -18.54
N GLY A 2 -16.84 8.91 -19.34
CA GLY A 2 -16.61 8.39 -20.70
C GLY A 2 -16.04 9.40 -21.69
N TRP A 3 -16.50 10.63 -21.66
CA TRP A 3 -16.06 11.71 -22.55
C TRP A 3 -14.54 11.94 -22.55
N PHE A 4 -13.90 12.01 -21.39
CA PHE A 4 -12.45 12.22 -21.28
C PHE A 4 -11.63 11.09 -21.90
N LYS A 5 -12.09 9.84 -21.76
CA LYS A 5 -11.49 8.67 -22.40
C LYS A 5 -11.55 8.77 -23.92
N ASP A 6 -12.72 9.11 -24.46
CA ASP A 6 -12.93 9.15 -25.91
C ASP A 6 -12.12 10.29 -26.56
N GLU A 7 -11.97 11.42 -25.87
CA GLU A 7 -11.11 12.50 -26.31
C GLU A 7 -9.63 12.09 -26.37
N ILE A 8 -9.13 11.41 -25.34
CA ILE A 8 -7.76 10.88 -25.33
C ILE A 8 -7.55 9.90 -26.50
N LEU A 9 -8.47 8.94 -26.69
CA LEU A 9 -8.36 7.97 -27.78
C LEU A 9 -8.33 8.64 -29.15
N ASN A 10 -9.24 9.59 -29.40
CA ASN A 10 -9.30 10.34 -30.65
C ASN A 10 -8.00 11.12 -30.91
N TYR A 11 -7.43 11.73 -29.87
CA TYR A 11 -6.16 12.45 -30.01
C TYR A 11 -5.01 11.51 -30.35
N ILE A 12 -4.90 10.37 -29.69
CA ILE A 12 -3.88 9.35 -29.93
C ILE A 12 -3.99 8.81 -31.36
N HIS A 13 -5.20 8.49 -31.83
CA HIS A 13 -5.43 8.02 -33.20
C HIS A 13 -5.06 9.07 -34.27
N LYS A 14 -5.38 10.33 -34.03
CA LYS A 14 -4.97 11.44 -34.95
C LYS A 14 -3.44 11.54 -35.08
N LEU A 15 -2.69 11.14 -34.06
CA LEU A 15 -1.22 11.07 -34.11
C LEU A 15 -0.67 9.81 -34.79
N GLY A 16 -1.55 8.94 -35.30
CA GLY A 16 -1.16 7.71 -36.01
C GLY A 16 -0.75 6.55 -35.09
N TYR A 17 -1.15 6.56 -33.82
CA TYR A 17 -0.89 5.46 -32.89
C TYR A 17 -2.07 4.47 -32.86
N LYS A 18 -1.74 3.18 -32.81
CA LYS A 18 -2.62 2.14 -32.31
C LYS A 18 -2.64 2.23 -30.80
N VAL A 19 -3.77 2.04 -30.15
CA VAL A 19 -3.93 2.14 -28.70
C VAL A 19 -4.74 0.98 -28.16
N GLN A 20 -4.24 0.42 -27.05
CA GLN A 20 -5.03 -0.46 -26.17
C GLN A 20 -5.19 0.24 -24.85
N TYR A 21 -6.38 0.14 -24.25
CA TYR A 21 -6.63 0.74 -22.95
C TYR A 21 -7.49 -0.18 -22.08
N GLY A 22 -7.41 0.00 -20.78
CA GLY A 22 -8.23 -0.69 -19.80
C GLY A 22 -7.94 -0.23 -18.39
N VAL A 23 -8.79 -0.62 -17.45
CA VAL A 23 -8.55 -0.44 -16.03
C VAL A 23 -7.88 -1.69 -15.50
N LEU A 24 -6.67 -1.55 -15.01
CA LEU A 24 -5.90 -2.64 -14.41
C LEU A 24 -5.82 -2.42 -12.89
N ASN A 25 -5.91 -3.52 -12.14
CA ASN A 25 -5.73 -3.50 -10.69
C ASN A 25 -4.40 -4.16 -10.33
N ALA A 26 -3.53 -3.43 -9.62
CA ALA A 26 -2.18 -3.86 -9.25
C ALA A 26 -2.17 -5.22 -8.52
N LYS A 27 -3.18 -5.52 -7.70
CA LYS A 27 -3.28 -6.81 -6.99
C LYS A 27 -3.26 -8.03 -7.90
N LYS A 28 -3.68 -7.89 -9.17
CA LYS A 28 -3.66 -8.97 -10.16
C LYS A 28 -2.27 -9.19 -10.79
N PHE A 29 -1.29 -8.41 -10.39
CA PHE A 29 0.09 -8.46 -10.88
C PHE A 29 1.10 -8.73 -9.77
N GLY A 30 0.65 -9.32 -8.65
CA GLY A 30 1.51 -9.67 -7.52
C GLY A 30 1.87 -8.50 -6.61
N VAL A 31 1.18 -7.36 -6.74
CA VAL A 31 1.33 -6.21 -5.83
C VAL A 31 0.36 -6.35 -4.67
N PRO A 32 0.80 -6.29 -3.41
CA PRO A 32 -0.07 -6.43 -2.23
C PRO A 32 -0.93 -5.18 -1.97
N GLN A 33 -1.39 -4.54 -3.05
CA GLN A 33 -2.20 -3.32 -3.01
C GLN A 33 -3.32 -3.35 -4.04
N ALA A 34 -4.55 -3.08 -3.60
CA ALA A 34 -5.71 -2.88 -4.46
C ALA A 34 -5.66 -1.46 -5.04
N ARG A 35 -4.99 -1.30 -6.20
CA ARG A 35 -4.80 -0.02 -6.89
C ARG A 35 -5.25 -0.11 -8.34
N GLU A 36 -6.39 0.48 -8.63
CA GLU A 36 -6.92 0.55 -9.99
C GLU A 36 -6.39 1.78 -10.74
N ARG A 37 -5.95 1.56 -11.98
CA ARG A 37 -5.48 2.64 -12.85
C ARG A 37 -5.97 2.40 -14.28
N ALA A 38 -6.39 3.48 -14.93
CA ALA A 38 -6.58 3.50 -16.38
C ALA A 38 -5.20 3.51 -17.05
N ILE A 39 -4.94 2.49 -17.84
CA ILE A 39 -3.69 2.32 -18.58
C ILE A 39 -3.98 2.44 -20.07
N PHE A 40 -3.19 3.26 -20.75
CA PHE A 40 -3.17 3.41 -22.20
C PHE A 40 -1.79 3.01 -22.71
N ILE A 41 -1.74 2.00 -23.56
CA ILE A 41 -0.50 1.57 -24.22
C ILE A 41 -0.62 1.92 -25.69
N CYS A 42 0.36 2.66 -26.22
CA CYS A 42 0.34 3.19 -27.57
C CYS A 42 1.54 2.71 -28.35
N SER A 43 1.35 2.35 -29.64
CA SER A 43 2.42 1.97 -30.56
C SER A 43 2.11 2.44 -31.97
N LYS A 44 3.14 2.92 -32.70
CA LYS A 44 3.03 3.26 -34.13
C LYS A 44 3.16 2.04 -35.06
N HIS A 45 3.91 1.03 -34.64
CA HIS A 45 4.40 -0.01 -35.56
C HIS A 45 3.84 -1.41 -35.24
N LYS A 46 3.46 -1.68 -34.00
CA LYS A 46 3.05 -3.03 -33.56
C LYS A 46 1.64 -3.02 -32.99
N ASP A 47 0.92 -4.11 -33.18
CA ASP A 47 -0.25 -4.41 -32.37
C ASP A 47 0.20 -4.73 -30.95
N ILE A 48 -0.51 -4.20 -29.98
CA ILE A 48 -0.22 -4.33 -28.56
C ILE A 48 -1.46 -4.86 -27.85
N THR A 49 -1.24 -5.58 -26.77
CA THR A 49 -2.30 -6.04 -25.89
C THR A 49 -2.00 -5.62 -24.47
N LEU A 50 -3.03 -5.34 -23.69
CA LEU A 50 -2.87 -5.12 -22.26
C LEU A 50 -2.40 -6.42 -21.59
N PRO A 51 -1.53 -6.35 -20.59
CA PRO A 51 -1.12 -7.52 -19.85
C PRO A 51 -2.33 -8.13 -19.13
N LYS A 52 -2.36 -9.45 -19.10
CA LYS A 52 -3.35 -10.19 -18.31
C LYS A 52 -2.77 -10.40 -16.92
N GLY A 53 -3.55 -10.06 -15.90
CA GLY A 53 -3.20 -10.37 -14.52
C GLY A 53 -3.23 -11.87 -14.25
N ASN A 54 -2.73 -12.26 -13.09
CA ASN A 54 -2.80 -13.63 -12.55
C ASN A 54 -3.73 -13.67 -11.33
N GLU A 55 -4.00 -14.86 -10.82
CA GLU A 55 -4.83 -15.07 -9.63
C GLU A 55 -4.00 -15.18 -8.34
N CYS A 56 -2.68 -15.07 -8.43
CA CYS A 56 -1.80 -15.10 -7.27
C CYS A 56 -1.91 -13.78 -6.50
N ILE A 57 -2.60 -13.81 -5.39
CA ILE A 57 -2.79 -12.65 -4.52
C ILE A 57 -1.67 -12.64 -3.46
N VAL A 58 -1.00 -11.51 -3.36
CA VAL A 58 -0.02 -11.22 -2.30
C VAL A 58 -0.73 -10.37 -1.24
N THR A 59 -0.70 -10.79 0.01
CA THR A 59 -1.39 -10.15 1.12
C THR A 59 -0.48 -9.16 1.87
N VAL A 60 -1.07 -8.40 2.79
CA VAL A 60 -0.31 -7.56 3.74
C VAL A 60 0.66 -8.42 4.55
N ARG A 61 0.23 -9.60 5.00
CA ARG A 61 1.06 -10.56 5.72
C ARG A 61 2.27 -10.99 4.91
N ASP A 62 2.06 -11.31 3.65
CA ASP A 62 3.16 -11.68 2.74
C ASP A 62 4.19 -10.56 2.59
N ALA A 63 3.74 -9.31 2.62
CA ALA A 63 4.59 -8.17 2.38
C ALA A 63 5.41 -7.73 3.59
N ILE A 64 4.80 -7.65 4.78
CA ILE A 64 5.39 -6.93 5.92
C ILE A 64 5.45 -7.69 7.24
N SER A 65 5.01 -8.97 7.32
CA SER A 65 4.97 -9.68 8.60
C SER A 65 6.35 -9.92 9.24
N ASP A 66 7.42 -9.83 8.47
CA ASP A 66 8.80 -9.88 8.97
C ASP A 66 9.31 -8.53 9.52
N LEU A 67 8.54 -7.46 9.38
CA LEU A 67 8.85 -6.10 9.87
C LEU A 67 7.99 -5.71 11.09
N ALA A 68 7.14 -6.59 11.60
CA ALA A 68 6.15 -6.32 12.62
C ALA A 68 6.73 -6.36 14.06
N TYR A 69 7.72 -5.52 14.35
CA TYR A 69 8.38 -5.50 15.67
C TYR A 69 8.58 -4.09 16.27
N LEU A 70 8.45 -3.01 15.49
CA LEU A 70 8.64 -1.64 15.96
C LEU A 70 7.35 -1.07 16.57
N GLN A 71 7.49 -0.36 17.68
CA GLN A 71 6.45 0.50 18.22
C GLN A 71 6.50 1.92 17.61
N SER A 72 5.59 2.80 18.03
CA SER A 72 5.61 4.23 17.64
C SER A 72 6.94 4.88 18.04
N ALA A 73 7.52 5.68 17.15
CA ALA A 73 8.80 6.38 17.28
C ALA A 73 10.06 5.49 17.27
N GLU A 74 9.92 4.17 17.12
CA GLU A 74 11.07 3.25 17.07
C GLU A 74 11.61 3.07 15.64
N GLY A 75 12.81 2.47 15.57
CA GLY A 75 13.52 2.17 14.34
C GLY A 75 14.42 3.30 13.86
N GLU A 76 15.26 2.98 12.88
CA GLU A 76 16.25 3.89 12.31
C GLU A 76 16.11 3.98 10.79
N PHE A 77 16.77 4.98 10.20
CA PHE A 77 16.80 5.12 8.73
C PHE A 77 17.52 3.95 8.08
N GLU A 78 18.62 3.48 8.68
CA GLU A 78 19.38 2.31 8.27
C GLU A 78 19.61 1.40 9.49
N GLN A 79 19.31 0.13 9.37
CA GLN A 79 19.45 -0.86 10.43
C GLN A 79 19.64 -2.26 9.88
N GLU A 80 20.06 -3.20 10.72
CA GLU A 80 20.15 -4.62 10.36
C GLU A 80 18.77 -5.28 10.30
N TYR A 81 18.65 -6.34 9.51
CA TYR A 81 17.50 -7.22 9.58
C TYR A 81 17.55 -8.07 10.85
N ILE A 82 16.62 -7.85 11.76
CA ILE A 82 16.56 -8.62 13.03
C ILE A 82 15.66 -9.87 12.93
N THR A 83 14.93 -10.03 11.84
CA THR A 83 14.06 -11.18 11.58
C THR A 83 14.38 -11.80 10.24
N ALA A 84 14.20 -13.11 10.10
CA ALA A 84 14.28 -13.79 8.80
C ALA A 84 13.03 -13.48 7.94
N PRO A 85 13.14 -13.50 6.59
CA PRO A 85 11.98 -13.43 5.72
C PRO A 85 11.12 -14.69 5.90
N LYS A 86 9.81 -14.51 6.02
CA LYS A 86 8.83 -15.58 6.31
C LYS A 86 8.14 -16.09 5.04
N THR A 87 8.13 -15.30 3.97
CA THR A 87 7.42 -15.59 2.72
C THR A 87 8.34 -15.43 1.50
N GLU A 88 7.94 -16.00 0.37
CA GLU A 88 8.69 -15.82 -0.89
C GLU A 88 8.69 -14.37 -1.35
N TYR A 89 7.61 -13.63 -1.10
CA TYR A 89 7.56 -12.21 -1.41
C TYR A 89 8.60 -11.42 -0.60
N GLN A 90 8.73 -11.68 0.69
CA GLN A 90 9.75 -11.03 1.53
C GLN A 90 11.18 -11.39 1.11
N LYS A 91 11.41 -12.65 0.73
CA LYS A 91 12.71 -13.05 0.16
C LYS A 91 13.03 -12.29 -1.12
N PHE A 92 12.03 -12.12 -1.98
CA PHE A 92 12.17 -11.36 -3.21
C PHE A 92 12.45 -9.87 -2.93
N MET A 93 11.72 -9.24 -2.00
CA MET A 93 11.92 -7.84 -1.62
C MET A 93 13.33 -7.58 -1.03
N ARG A 94 13.87 -8.54 -0.27
CA ARG A 94 15.21 -8.43 0.35
C ARG A 94 16.37 -8.78 -0.60
N LYS A 95 16.07 -9.26 -1.80
CA LYS A 95 17.11 -9.73 -2.72
C LYS A 95 18.12 -8.63 -3.05
N GLY A 96 19.38 -8.86 -2.66
CA GLY A 96 20.49 -7.92 -2.90
C GLY A 96 20.64 -6.84 -1.83
N SER A 97 19.67 -6.64 -0.95
CA SER A 97 19.79 -5.69 0.15
C SER A 97 20.54 -6.32 1.33
N LYS A 98 21.56 -5.61 1.83
CA LYS A 98 22.32 -6.01 3.02
C LYS A 98 21.75 -5.43 4.30
N HIS A 99 21.14 -4.25 4.21
CA HIS A 99 20.58 -3.50 5.32
C HIS A 99 19.11 -3.17 5.06
N LEU A 100 18.39 -2.90 6.12
CA LEU A 100 17.00 -2.46 6.07
C LEU A 100 16.96 -0.94 6.17
N TYR A 101 16.47 -0.28 5.12
CA TYR A 101 16.35 1.17 5.04
C TYR A 101 14.90 1.63 5.24
N ASN A 102 14.74 2.83 5.80
CA ASN A 102 13.44 3.49 5.95
C ASN A 102 12.43 2.74 6.83
N HIS A 103 12.90 1.82 7.69
CA HIS A 103 12.02 1.14 8.65
C HIS A 103 12.07 1.85 10.00
N LYS A 104 11.56 3.09 9.99
CA LYS A 104 11.42 3.98 11.14
C LYS A 104 9.96 4.37 11.30
N ALA A 105 9.38 4.09 12.46
CA ALA A 105 8.00 4.42 12.75
C ALA A 105 7.84 5.90 13.11
N SER A 106 6.80 6.53 12.60
CA SER A 106 6.44 7.89 12.98
C SER A 106 6.10 7.98 14.48
N ALA A 107 6.51 9.07 15.11
CA ALA A 107 6.08 9.37 16.47
C ALA A 107 4.61 9.84 16.46
N HIS A 108 3.76 9.16 17.21
CA HIS A 108 2.36 9.53 17.38
C HIS A 108 2.14 10.19 18.74
N SER A 109 1.20 11.14 18.81
CA SER A 109 0.80 11.76 20.08
C SER A 109 0.14 10.74 21.02
N GLU A 110 0.19 10.98 22.32
CA GLU A 110 -0.47 10.14 23.33
C GLU A 110 -1.96 9.89 22.98
N LYS A 111 -2.69 10.94 22.60
CA LYS A 111 -4.09 10.83 22.17
C LYS A 111 -4.29 9.91 20.96
N ALA A 112 -3.32 9.86 20.05
CA ALA A 112 -3.40 8.96 18.90
C ALA A 112 -3.11 7.52 19.32
N LEU A 113 -2.15 7.31 20.22
CA LEU A 113 -1.81 6.00 20.77
C LEU A 113 -2.96 5.44 21.63
N GLU A 114 -3.60 6.26 22.46
CA GLU A 114 -4.79 5.90 23.22
C GLU A 114 -5.93 5.41 22.30
N LYS A 115 -6.21 6.15 21.22
CA LYS A 115 -7.21 5.74 20.23
C LYS A 115 -6.87 4.43 19.55
N LEU A 116 -5.62 4.28 19.11
CA LEU A 116 -5.17 3.05 18.50
C LEU A 116 -5.26 1.86 19.46
N ALA A 117 -4.97 2.06 20.76
CA ALA A 117 -5.10 1.03 21.78
C ALA A 117 -6.55 0.54 21.98
N MET A 118 -7.54 1.40 21.71
CA MET A 118 -8.96 1.03 21.77
C MET A 118 -9.42 0.25 20.53
N ILE A 119 -8.67 0.31 19.42
CA ILE A 119 -9.04 -0.37 18.17
C ILE A 119 -8.38 -1.75 18.16
N PRO A 120 -9.13 -2.85 18.17
CA PRO A 120 -8.57 -4.19 18.08
C PRO A 120 -7.79 -4.40 16.78
N ALA A 121 -6.99 -5.48 16.75
CA ALA A 121 -6.27 -5.88 15.54
C ALA A 121 -7.24 -5.99 14.35
N GLU A 122 -6.79 -5.48 13.19
CA GLU A 122 -7.50 -5.56 11.90
C GLU A 122 -8.88 -4.85 11.87
N LYS A 123 -9.17 -3.98 12.84
CA LYS A 123 -10.42 -3.19 12.94
C LYS A 123 -10.16 -1.71 12.65
N GLY A 124 -11.20 -0.91 12.73
CA GLY A 124 -11.14 0.52 12.45
C GLY A 124 -11.93 1.36 13.44
N LYS A 125 -12.21 2.59 13.04
CA LYS A 125 -12.86 3.60 13.91
C LYS A 125 -14.24 3.19 14.43
N GLU A 126 -14.89 2.23 13.80
CA GLU A 126 -16.17 1.67 14.24
C GLU A 126 -16.11 1.05 15.64
N CYS A 127 -14.90 0.76 16.12
CA CYS A 127 -14.64 0.29 17.49
C CYS A 127 -14.44 1.43 18.50
N LEU A 128 -14.33 2.68 18.03
CA LEU A 128 -14.20 3.86 18.89
C LEU A 128 -15.57 4.45 19.23
N PRO A 129 -15.72 5.06 20.41
CA PRO A 129 -16.84 5.95 20.71
C PRO A 129 -16.95 7.07 19.64
N GLU A 130 -18.16 7.44 19.25
CA GLU A 130 -18.39 8.41 18.16
C GLU A 130 -17.74 9.77 18.42
N GLU A 131 -17.70 10.23 19.66
CA GLU A 131 -17.03 11.46 20.08
C GLU A 131 -15.53 11.47 19.80
N LEU A 132 -14.91 10.29 19.65
CA LEU A 132 -13.50 10.13 19.31
C LEU A 132 -13.23 10.02 17.81
N TRP A 133 -14.24 9.93 16.96
CA TRP A 133 -14.04 9.80 15.51
C TRP A 133 -13.36 11.03 14.88
N GLY A 134 -13.56 12.21 15.49
CA GLY A 134 -13.03 13.47 14.97
C GLY A 134 -13.88 14.05 13.84
N LYS A 135 -13.40 15.15 13.25
CA LYS A 135 -14.16 15.91 12.22
C LYS A 135 -14.04 15.32 10.80
N GLN A 136 -13.30 14.23 10.64
CA GLN A 136 -13.05 13.66 9.32
C GLN A 136 -14.24 12.83 8.81
N LYS A 137 -14.66 13.10 7.59
CA LYS A 137 -15.84 12.49 6.94
C LYS A 137 -15.59 11.07 6.40
N PHE A 138 -14.33 10.65 6.27
CA PHE A 138 -14.00 9.36 5.69
C PHE A 138 -14.21 8.21 6.68
N ASN A 139 -14.91 7.18 6.25
CA ASN A 139 -15.16 5.99 7.07
C ASN A 139 -13.91 5.14 7.32
N THR A 140 -12.87 5.31 6.52
CA THR A 140 -11.62 4.54 6.58
C THR A 140 -10.58 5.09 7.56
N THR A 141 -10.83 6.26 8.18
CA THR A 141 -9.89 6.85 9.16
C THR A 141 -9.71 5.92 10.36
N TRP A 142 -8.51 5.89 10.92
CA TRP A 142 -8.12 5.02 12.03
C TRP A 142 -8.19 3.52 11.72
N GLY A 143 -8.36 3.15 10.45
CA GLY A 143 -8.40 1.76 10.02
C GLY A 143 -7.04 1.08 10.15
N ARG A 144 -7.03 -0.15 10.64
CA ARG A 144 -5.89 -1.05 10.59
C ARG A 144 -5.92 -1.84 9.28
N LEU A 145 -4.75 -2.10 8.72
CA LEU A 145 -4.63 -3.09 7.65
C LEU A 145 -5.03 -4.48 8.16
N VAL A 146 -5.45 -5.34 7.25
CA VAL A 146 -5.84 -6.72 7.53
C VAL A 146 -4.76 -7.66 7.00
N TRP A 147 -4.25 -8.56 7.85
CA TRP A 147 -3.12 -9.41 7.51
C TRP A 147 -3.33 -10.26 6.26
N ASP A 148 -4.47 -10.91 6.18
CA ASP A 148 -4.75 -11.88 5.11
C ASP A 148 -5.53 -11.28 3.93
N GLU A 149 -5.53 -9.95 3.85
CA GLU A 149 -6.11 -9.19 2.74
C GLU A 149 -5.05 -8.38 1.98
N VAL A 150 -5.46 -7.87 0.83
CA VAL A 150 -4.68 -6.92 0.04
C VAL A 150 -4.88 -5.52 0.61
N SER A 151 -3.81 -4.77 0.79
CA SER A 151 -3.90 -3.38 1.26
C SER A 151 -4.78 -2.51 0.37
N PRO A 152 -5.55 -1.57 0.91
CA PRO A 152 -6.10 -0.46 0.14
C PRO A 152 -4.98 0.35 -0.53
N THR A 153 -5.36 1.26 -1.42
CA THR A 153 -4.39 2.15 -2.07
C THR A 153 -3.66 3.01 -1.02
N ILE A 154 -2.35 2.88 -0.94
CA ILE A 154 -1.49 3.72 -0.09
C ILE A 154 -1.49 5.15 -0.64
N ASP A 155 -1.73 6.12 0.20
CA ASP A 155 -1.69 7.55 -0.10
C ASP A 155 -0.42 8.21 0.45
N THR A 156 -0.25 9.51 0.20
CA THR A 156 0.93 10.27 0.61
C THR A 156 0.99 10.56 2.12
N ARG A 157 -0.08 10.27 2.86
CA ARG A 157 -0.16 10.47 4.31
C ARG A 157 -0.33 9.15 5.06
N PHE A 158 0.24 8.11 4.55
CA PHE A 158 0.19 6.77 5.13
C PHE A 158 0.81 6.68 6.54
N ASP A 159 1.63 7.64 6.91
CA ASP A 159 2.26 7.77 8.22
C ASP A 159 1.34 8.34 9.32
N THR A 160 0.08 8.64 8.95
CA THR A 160 -0.90 9.27 9.84
C THR A 160 -2.15 8.39 10.01
N PRO A 161 -2.39 7.80 11.19
CA PRO A 161 -3.53 6.87 11.42
C PRO A 161 -4.89 7.50 11.14
N SER A 162 -5.03 8.80 11.39
CA SER A 162 -6.29 9.52 11.18
C SER A 162 -6.62 9.83 9.72
N ASN A 163 -5.78 9.44 8.77
CA ASN A 163 -5.96 9.81 7.35
C ASN A 163 -6.49 8.68 6.46
N GLY A 164 -6.70 7.48 6.99
CA GLY A 164 -7.19 6.35 6.22
C GLY A 164 -6.94 5.01 6.92
N THR A 165 -6.96 3.92 6.15
CA THR A 165 -6.58 2.59 6.61
C THR A 165 -5.06 2.43 6.47
N ASN A 166 -4.33 3.13 7.34
CA ASN A 166 -2.87 3.22 7.31
C ASN A 166 -2.19 2.69 8.58
N SER A 167 -2.98 2.18 9.55
CA SER A 167 -2.43 1.62 10.78
C SER A 167 -1.96 0.19 10.56
N HIS A 168 -0.86 -0.17 11.24
CA HIS A 168 -0.37 -1.54 11.25
C HIS A 168 -1.46 -2.49 11.77
N PRO A 169 -1.57 -3.74 11.27
CA PRO A 169 -2.63 -4.66 11.65
C PRO A 169 -2.79 -4.87 13.16
N GLU A 170 -1.69 -4.91 13.91
CA GLU A 170 -1.67 -5.23 15.34
C GLU A 170 -1.03 -4.13 16.20
N LEU A 171 0.02 -3.47 15.69
CA LEU A 171 0.80 -2.51 16.47
C LEU A 171 0.13 -1.14 16.50
N ASN A 172 0.27 -0.41 17.61
CA ASN A 172 -0.36 0.89 17.80
C ASN A 172 0.42 2.03 17.09
N ARG A 173 0.56 1.90 15.77
CA ARG A 173 1.21 2.88 14.91
C ARG A 173 0.69 2.83 13.48
N ALA A 174 0.97 3.85 12.69
CA ALA A 174 0.87 3.77 11.24
C ALA A 174 1.98 2.87 10.68
N ILE A 175 1.83 2.45 9.44
CA ILE A 175 2.89 1.72 8.74
C ILE A 175 4.11 2.61 8.51
N THR A 176 5.29 1.99 8.51
CA THR A 176 6.56 2.67 8.22
C THR A 176 6.73 2.95 6.72
N PRO A 177 7.63 3.85 6.31
CA PRO A 177 7.94 4.03 4.88
C PRO A 177 8.39 2.74 4.19
N ARG A 178 9.15 1.88 4.85
CA ARG A 178 9.56 0.58 4.29
C ARG A 178 8.39 -0.38 4.13
N GLU A 179 7.48 -0.46 5.10
CA GLU A 179 6.27 -1.26 4.99
C GLU A 179 5.39 -0.76 3.84
N ALA A 180 5.18 0.55 3.73
CA ALA A 180 4.44 1.17 2.63
C ALA A 180 5.11 0.93 1.26
N ALA A 181 6.43 0.98 1.18
CA ALA A 181 7.20 0.69 -0.02
C ALA A 181 7.01 -0.77 -0.48
N ARG A 182 7.12 -1.74 0.43
CA ARG A 182 6.88 -3.15 0.12
C ARG A 182 5.44 -3.44 -0.32
N ILE A 183 4.45 -2.78 0.29
CA ILE A 183 3.05 -2.87 -0.13
C ILE A 183 2.86 -2.33 -1.56
N GLN A 184 3.72 -1.46 -2.03
CA GLN A 184 3.76 -0.95 -3.40
C GLN A 184 4.76 -1.67 -4.31
N SER A 185 5.37 -2.77 -3.84
CA SER A 185 6.36 -3.59 -4.55
C SER A 185 7.68 -2.86 -4.88
N PHE A 186 8.06 -1.85 -4.09
CA PHE A 186 9.43 -1.37 -4.07
C PHE A 186 10.29 -2.31 -3.22
N ASP A 187 11.36 -2.82 -3.78
CA ASP A 187 12.28 -3.70 -3.06
C ASP A 187 13.11 -2.95 -2.00
N ASP A 188 13.84 -3.71 -1.17
CA ASP A 188 14.57 -3.12 -0.06
C ASP A 188 15.86 -2.40 -0.48
N ASN A 189 16.24 -2.47 -1.77
CA ASN A 189 17.36 -1.70 -2.33
C ASN A 189 16.93 -0.29 -2.78
N PHE A 190 15.62 -0.02 -2.84
CA PHE A 190 15.05 1.26 -3.25
C PHE A 190 15.12 2.29 -2.11
#